data_b76c23b6a9ab03273d4bd57edc672209
#
_entry.id   b76c23b6a9ab03273d4bd57edc672209
#
_cell.length_a   1.000
_cell.length_b   1.000
_cell.length_c   1.000
_cell.angle_alpha   90.00
_cell.angle_beta   90.00
_cell.angle_gamma   90.00
#
_symmetry.space_group_name_H-M   'P 1'
#
loop_
_entity.id
_entity.type
_entity.pdbx_description
1 polymer ?
#
loop_
_entity_poly.entity_id
_entity_poly.type
_entity_poly.pdbx_seq_one_letter_code
_entity_poly.pdbx_strand_id
1 'polypeptide(L)'
;MCLLAIQYRSVPEAPILVAANREEAYDRGSLLPSIQAGKPRILCGIDTKAGGTWLGVNQQGLFVGVCNRHKMLSPLVPKSRGVLCREMLRTNSSRQAVDLAMEELSTGKYDGANFIIADQESGWVVHGTDEIEVVELPDGLSIISSGDVNDLRDERGKLCRRLLTLQTLDSAVKFLARASQAFSRPPAPEGRPGMVNRSKERGTVSSTLIALGKKPRDAIFQYASGAPDQAKYEDYSPLLRDILSRGLREARTRAKA
;
A
#
# COMPACT_ATOMS: atom_id res chain seq x y z
N MET A 1 11.27 -8.02 1.35
CA MET A 1 10.09 -8.04 0.45
C MET A 1 8.91 -7.49 1.24
N CYS A 2 8.21 -6.48 0.71
CA CYS A 2 7.02 -5.92 1.37
C CYS A 2 5.89 -6.94 1.40
N LEU A 3 5.00 -6.81 2.38
CA LEU A 3 3.76 -7.55 2.47
C LEU A 3 2.63 -6.56 2.64
N LEU A 4 1.58 -6.71 1.85
CA LEU A 4 0.39 -5.89 1.89
C LEU A 4 -0.87 -6.75 1.88
N ALA A 5 -1.79 -6.44 2.77
CA ALA A 5 -3.15 -6.96 2.76
C ALA A 5 -4.12 -5.82 2.44
N ILE A 6 -5.03 -6.05 1.52
CA ILE A 6 -6.13 -5.14 1.21
C ILE A 6 -7.46 -5.86 1.32
N GLN A 7 -8.38 -5.30 2.10
CA GLN A 7 -9.78 -5.70 2.17
C GLN A 7 -10.56 -4.70 1.31
N TYR A 8 -11.03 -5.14 0.15
CA TYR A 8 -11.63 -4.30 -0.86
C TYR A 8 -13.15 -4.55 -0.94
N ARG A 9 -13.96 -3.48 -0.88
CA ARG A 9 -15.43 -3.43 -1.07
C ARG A 9 -16.29 -4.40 -0.23
N SER A 10 -15.74 -5.09 0.74
CA SER A 10 -16.48 -6.02 1.60
C SER A 10 -16.98 -5.40 2.89
N VAL A 11 -16.54 -4.17 3.21
CA VAL A 11 -17.00 -3.39 4.36
C VAL A 11 -17.70 -2.13 3.84
N PRO A 12 -19.04 -2.04 3.95
CA PRO A 12 -19.81 -0.99 3.29
C PRO A 12 -19.44 0.45 3.68
N GLU A 13 -19.05 0.69 4.94
CA GLU A 13 -18.65 2.00 5.43
C GLU A 13 -17.19 2.37 5.08
N ALA A 14 -16.34 1.36 4.77
CA ALA A 14 -14.93 1.55 4.45
C ALA A 14 -14.51 0.62 3.31
N PRO A 15 -14.74 1.01 2.05
CA PRO A 15 -14.49 0.16 0.89
C PRO A 15 -13.01 -0.21 0.67
N ILE A 16 -12.07 0.51 1.28
CA ILE A 16 -10.65 0.21 1.17
C ILE A 16 -10.03 0.17 2.56
N LEU A 17 -9.58 -1.01 2.97
CA LEU A 17 -8.86 -1.25 4.22
C LEU A 17 -7.51 -1.86 3.87
N VAL A 18 -6.41 -1.29 4.36
CA VAL A 18 -5.05 -1.73 4.03
C VAL A 18 -4.22 -1.93 5.28
N ALA A 19 -3.42 -2.99 5.28
CA ALA A 19 -2.31 -3.19 6.20
C ALA A 19 -1.04 -3.54 5.42
N ALA A 20 0.07 -2.88 5.71
CA ALA A 20 1.31 -3.10 4.98
C ALA A 20 2.54 -3.02 5.90
N ASN A 21 3.46 -3.98 5.75
CA ASN A 21 4.81 -3.91 6.29
C ASN A 21 5.78 -3.57 5.17
N ARG A 22 6.53 -2.47 5.33
CA ARG A 22 7.65 -2.12 4.45
C ARG A 22 8.90 -2.85 4.91
N GLU A 23 9.53 -3.57 4.00
CA GLU A 23 10.77 -4.29 4.24
C GLU A 23 11.88 -3.73 3.36
N GLU A 24 12.91 -3.22 4.02
CA GLU A 24 13.98 -2.49 3.36
C GLU A 24 15.31 -2.70 4.10
N ALA A 25 16.42 -2.29 3.49
CA ALA A 25 17.71 -2.18 4.15
C ALA A 25 17.62 -1.15 5.30
N TYR A 26 18.25 -1.45 6.43
CA TYR A 26 18.16 -0.59 7.62
C TYR A 26 18.80 0.79 7.44
N ASP A 27 19.78 0.89 6.54
CA ASP A 27 20.46 2.15 6.18
C ASP A 27 19.66 3.01 5.18
N ARG A 28 18.54 2.47 4.63
CA ARG A 28 17.69 3.22 3.69
C ARG A 28 16.71 4.11 4.42
N GLY A 29 17.10 5.37 4.59
CA GLY A 29 16.30 6.37 5.30
C GLY A 29 14.93 6.65 4.67
N SER A 30 14.00 7.06 5.51
CA SER A 30 12.68 7.54 5.07
C SER A 30 12.18 8.67 5.97
N LEU A 31 11.38 9.57 5.40
CA LEU A 31 10.63 10.58 6.15
C LEU A 31 9.27 10.05 6.54
N LEU A 32 8.79 10.51 7.69
CA LEU A 32 7.46 10.20 8.20
C LEU A 32 6.35 10.64 7.23
N PRO A 33 5.16 10.04 7.29
CA PRO A 33 4.03 10.45 6.47
C PRO A 33 3.71 11.93 6.65
N SER A 34 3.63 12.64 5.53
CA SER A 34 3.30 14.08 5.50
C SER A 34 2.55 14.43 4.22
N ILE A 35 1.87 15.57 4.24
CA ILE A 35 1.15 16.05 3.07
C ILE A 35 2.14 16.61 2.05
N GLN A 36 2.23 15.96 0.89
CA GLN A 36 2.99 16.42 -0.25
C GLN A 36 2.14 17.39 -1.08
N ALA A 37 2.67 18.60 -1.28
CA ALA A 37 2.00 19.64 -2.08
C ALA A 37 1.83 19.21 -3.54
N GLY A 38 0.82 19.78 -4.20
CA GLY A 38 0.49 19.50 -5.61
C GLY A 38 -1.01 19.37 -5.84
N LYS A 39 -1.38 19.01 -7.06
CA LYS A 39 -2.76 18.72 -7.48
C LYS A 39 -2.77 17.39 -8.23
N PRO A 40 -3.25 16.34 -7.57
CA PRO A 40 -3.77 16.23 -6.19
C PRO A 40 -2.67 16.29 -5.10
N ARG A 41 -3.06 16.66 -3.85
CA ARG A 41 -2.25 16.47 -2.65
C ARG A 41 -2.18 14.99 -2.31
N ILE A 42 -1.03 14.58 -1.73
CA ILE A 42 -0.79 13.18 -1.36
C ILE A 42 -0.37 13.12 0.12
N LEU A 43 -0.89 12.15 0.87
CA LEU A 43 -0.35 11.74 2.15
C LEU A 43 0.48 10.48 1.97
N CYS A 44 1.79 10.57 2.19
CA CYS A 44 2.72 9.44 2.09
C CYS A 44 4.01 9.70 2.88
N GLY A 45 4.74 8.63 3.20
CA GLY A 45 6.14 8.72 3.60
C GLY A 45 7.05 8.89 2.37
N ILE A 46 8.25 9.41 2.56
CA ILE A 46 9.21 9.65 1.47
C ILE A 46 10.46 8.80 1.69
N ASP A 47 10.84 8.04 0.69
CA ASP A 47 12.15 7.39 0.58
C ASP A 47 13.21 8.44 0.27
N THR A 48 14.12 8.70 1.20
CA THR A 48 15.11 9.78 1.07
C THR A 48 16.16 9.52 0.00
N LYS A 49 16.39 8.25 -0.37
CA LYS A 49 17.38 7.88 -1.39
C LYS A 49 16.91 8.21 -2.81
N ALA A 50 15.64 7.96 -3.12
CA ALA A 50 15.09 8.11 -4.47
C ALA A 50 14.00 9.19 -4.57
N GLY A 51 13.55 9.76 -3.47
CA GLY A 51 12.48 10.78 -3.45
C GLY A 51 11.08 10.22 -3.79
N GLY A 52 10.92 8.90 -3.82
CA GLY A 52 9.65 8.22 -4.07
C GLY A 52 8.92 7.83 -2.80
N THR A 53 7.88 6.99 -2.93
CA THR A 53 7.14 6.41 -1.81
C THR A 53 6.87 4.93 -2.05
N TRP A 54 6.52 4.21 -0.98
CA TRP A 54 6.12 2.78 -1.06
C TRP A 54 4.60 2.59 -1.00
N LEU A 55 3.88 3.55 -0.43
CA LEU A 55 2.42 3.65 -0.47
C LEU A 55 1.96 5.05 -0.09
N GLY A 56 0.72 5.37 -0.43
CA GLY A 56 0.10 6.61 -0.02
C GLY A 56 -1.37 6.69 -0.42
N VAL A 57 -1.98 7.80 -0.07
CA VAL A 57 -3.36 8.15 -0.44
C VAL A 57 -3.38 9.58 -0.94
N ASN A 58 -4.11 9.84 -2.04
CA ASN A 58 -4.29 11.20 -2.52
C ASN A 58 -5.62 11.83 -2.07
N GLN A 59 -5.82 13.10 -2.38
CA GLN A 59 -7.00 13.85 -1.97
C GLN A 59 -8.31 13.40 -2.63
N GLN A 60 -8.29 12.59 -3.68
CA GLN A 60 -9.47 11.95 -4.28
C GLN A 60 -9.81 10.60 -3.62
N GLY A 61 -8.97 10.11 -2.70
CA GLY A 61 -9.14 8.81 -2.08
C GLY A 61 -8.53 7.66 -2.89
N LEU A 62 -7.68 7.96 -3.87
CA LEU A 62 -6.88 6.96 -4.56
C LEU A 62 -5.77 6.45 -3.63
N PHE A 63 -5.74 5.15 -3.39
CA PHE A 63 -4.65 4.43 -2.74
C PHE A 63 -3.73 3.83 -3.80
N VAL A 64 -2.42 3.98 -3.62
CA VAL A 64 -1.40 3.25 -4.38
C VAL A 64 -0.35 2.70 -3.42
N GLY A 65 0.01 1.44 -3.60
CA GLY A 65 1.11 0.78 -2.89
C GLY A 65 2.00 0.01 -3.85
N VAL A 66 3.26 -0.23 -3.49
CA VAL A 66 4.20 -1.02 -4.30
C VAL A 66 4.93 -2.05 -3.47
N CYS A 67 4.96 -3.29 -3.97
CA CYS A 67 5.80 -4.38 -3.49
C CYS A 67 6.84 -4.76 -4.54
N ASN A 68 8.05 -5.12 -4.10
CA ASN A 68 9.07 -5.63 -5.02
C ASN A 68 8.65 -6.99 -5.58
N ARG A 69 8.92 -7.22 -6.85
CA ARG A 69 8.71 -8.50 -7.52
C ARG A 69 10.00 -8.91 -8.24
N HIS A 70 10.22 -10.20 -8.40
CA HIS A 70 11.32 -10.70 -9.20
C HIS A 70 11.04 -10.46 -10.69
N LYS A 71 12.07 -10.06 -11.43
CA LYS A 71 12.07 -9.89 -12.89
C LYS A 71 13.33 -10.51 -13.43
N MET A 72 13.24 -11.29 -14.52
CA MET A 72 14.40 -11.97 -15.10
C MET A 72 15.32 -10.99 -15.85
N LEU A 73 14.73 -10.09 -16.61
CA LEU A 73 15.43 -9.09 -17.43
C LEU A 73 15.44 -7.72 -16.75
N SER A 74 16.10 -7.62 -15.58
CA SER A 74 16.25 -6.36 -14.88
C SER A 74 17.20 -5.40 -15.62
N PRO A 75 16.86 -4.11 -15.76
CA PRO A 75 17.75 -3.13 -16.38
C PRO A 75 18.99 -2.89 -15.50
N LEU A 76 20.14 -2.55 -16.10
CA LEU A 76 21.40 -2.27 -15.39
C LEU A 76 21.25 -1.12 -14.39
N VAL A 77 20.49 -0.08 -14.76
CA VAL A 77 20.19 1.08 -13.89
C VAL A 77 18.67 1.28 -13.88
N PRO A 78 17.96 0.63 -12.95
CA PRO A 78 16.50 0.72 -12.92
C PRO A 78 16.01 2.09 -12.43
N LYS A 79 14.95 2.60 -13.06
CA LYS A 79 14.17 3.69 -12.51
C LYS A 79 13.53 3.28 -11.17
N SER A 80 13.33 4.25 -10.29
CA SER A 80 12.73 4.00 -8.96
C SER A 80 11.24 3.68 -9.07
N ARG A 81 10.85 2.48 -8.65
CA ARG A 81 9.44 2.06 -8.48
C ARG A 81 8.68 2.96 -7.50
N GLY A 82 9.36 3.44 -6.49
CA GLY A 82 8.79 4.37 -5.51
C GLY A 82 8.49 5.75 -6.10
N VAL A 83 9.27 6.23 -7.06
CA VAL A 83 8.96 7.45 -7.82
C VAL A 83 7.72 7.22 -8.67
N LEU A 84 7.64 6.11 -9.40
CA LEU A 84 6.44 5.76 -10.17
C LEU A 84 5.19 5.64 -9.28
N CYS A 85 5.30 5.00 -8.10
CA CYS A 85 4.22 4.95 -7.11
C CYS A 85 3.73 6.37 -6.74
N ARG A 86 4.65 7.31 -6.53
CA ARG A 86 4.30 8.70 -6.22
C ARG A 86 3.65 9.42 -7.40
N GLU A 87 4.11 9.19 -8.62
CA GLU A 87 3.50 9.77 -9.83
C GLU A 87 2.09 9.21 -10.06
N MET A 88 1.87 7.91 -9.86
CA MET A 88 0.51 7.34 -9.90
C MET A 88 -0.43 7.99 -8.87
N LEU A 89 0.05 8.32 -7.68
CA LEU A 89 -0.72 9.07 -6.68
C LEU A 89 -1.06 10.51 -7.13
N ARG A 90 -0.43 11.03 -8.19
CA ARG A 90 -0.77 12.32 -8.82
C ARG A 90 -1.91 12.25 -9.81
N THR A 91 -2.37 11.06 -10.16
CA THR A 91 -3.54 10.88 -11.03
C THR A 91 -4.86 11.09 -10.26
N ASN A 92 -5.98 11.21 -10.98
CA ASN A 92 -7.28 11.50 -10.36
C ASN A 92 -8.11 10.24 -10.08
N SER A 93 -7.74 9.09 -10.65
CA SER A 93 -8.47 7.84 -10.48
C SER A 93 -7.55 6.62 -10.58
N SER A 94 -8.03 5.48 -10.08
CA SER A 94 -7.34 4.20 -10.20
C SER A 94 -7.08 3.82 -11.67
N ARG A 95 -8.02 4.11 -12.57
CA ARG A 95 -7.87 3.84 -14.01
C ARG A 95 -6.71 4.61 -14.62
N GLN A 96 -6.63 5.93 -14.36
CA GLN A 96 -5.52 6.76 -14.84
C GLN A 96 -4.18 6.30 -14.24
N ALA A 97 -4.16 5.84 -12.99
CA ALA A 97 -2.96 5.31 -12.38
C ALA A 97 -2.50 3.99 -13.04
N VAL A 98 -3.44 3.11 -13.42
CA VAL A 98 -3.14 1.89 -14.18
C VAL A 98 -2.59 2.24 -15.57
N ASP A 99 -3.22 3.16 -16.29
CA ASP A 99 -2.76 3.58 -17.62
C ASP A 99 -1.32 4.13 -17.56
N LEU A 100 -1.01 4.98 -16.57
CA LEU A 100 0.34 5.48 -16.32
C LEU A 100 1.33 4.35 -15.96
N ALA A 101 0.90 3.38 -15.13
CA ALA A 101 1.75 2.24 -14.78
C ALA A 101 2.08 1.41 -16.02
N MET A 102 1.11 1.14 -16.89
CA MET A 102 1.29 0.39 -18.13
C MET A 102 2.26 1.11 -19.07
N GLU A 103 2.08 2.41 -19.28
CA GLU A 103 2.94 3.23 -20.11
C GLU A 103 4.40 3.21 -19.61
N GLU A 104 4.63 3.51 -18.34
CA GLU A 104 5.97 3.57 -17.77
C GLU A 104 6.66 2.21 -17.71
N LEU A 105 5.95 1.15 -17.33
CA LEU A 105 6.52 -0.20 -17.23
C LEU A 105 6.85 -0.77 -18.61
N SER A 106 6.09 -0.46 -19.67
CA SER A 106 6.35 -0.89 -21.03
C SER A 106 7.70 -0.38 -21.59
N THR A 107 8.27 0.67 -20.98
CA THR A 107 9.60 1.17 -21.32
C THR A 107 10.74 0.19 -21.00
N GLY A 108 10.48 -0.86 -20.20
CA GLY A 108 11.50 -1.81 -19.72
C GLY A 108 12.50 -1.22 -18.72
N LYS A 109 12.34 0.04 -18.29
CA LYS A 109 13.30 0.77 -17.43
C LYS A 109 13.13 0.53 -15.94
N TYR A 110 12.16 -0.29 -15.52
CA TYR A 110 11.90 -0.61 -14.12
C TYR A 110 12.27 -2.04 -13.79
N ASP A 111 12.75 -2.25 -12.58
CA ASP A 111 12.86 -3.59 -12.00
C ASP A 111 11.48 -4.11 -11.61
N GLY A 112 11.36 -5.41 -11.32
CA GLY A 112 10.09 -6.06 -11.04
C GLY A 112 9.32 -5.44 -9.86
N ALA A 113 8.01 -5.24 -10.05
CA ALA A 113 7.12 -4.66 -9.05
C ALA A 113 5.69 -5.20 -9.15
N ASN A 114 4.99 -5.20 -8.02
CA ASN A 114 3.53 -5.28 -7.93
C ASN A 114 3.02 -3.92 -7.47
N PHE A 115 2.22 -3.24 -8.28
CA PHE A 115 1.53 -2.03 -7.89
C PHE A 115 0.08 -2.37 -7.55
N ILE A 116 -0.35 -1.97 -6.36
CA ILE A 116 -1.72 -2.10 -5.88
C ILE A 116 -2.36 -0.72 -5.98
N ILE A 117 -3.42 -0.59 -6.74
CA ILE A 117 -4.06 0.66 -7.10
C ILE A 117 -5.55 0.51 -6.82
N ALA A 118 -6.12 1.34 -5.97
CA ALA A 118 -7.54 1.24 -5.63
C ALA A 118 -8.15 2.61 -5.29
N ASP A 119 -9.34 2.85 -5.80
CA ASP A 119 -10.26 3.87 -5.33
C ASP A 119 -11.64 3.27 -5.03
N GLN A 120 -12.65 4.07 -4.77
CA GLN A 120 -13.98 3.55 -4.46
C GLN A 120 -14.67 2.90 -5.67
N GLU A 121 -14.24 3.20 -6.88
CA GLU A 121 -14.87 2.74 -8.13
C GLU A 121 -14.22 1.46 -8.66
N SER A 122 -12.88 1.37 -8.61
CA SER A 122 -12.16 0.21 -9.13
C SER A 122 -10.85 -0.05 -8.39
N GLY A 123 -10.43 -1.31 -8.40
CA GLY A 123 -9.17 -1.76 -7.79
C GLY A 123 -8.41 -2.70 -8.72
N TRP A 124 -7.09 -2.58 -8.74
CA TRP A 124 -6.21 -3.28 -9.66
C TRP A 124 -4.90 -3.67 -9.00
N VAL A 125 -4.32 -4.76 -9.48
CA VAL A 125 -2.91 -5.07 -9.28
C VAL A 125 -2.22 -5.08 -10.64
N VAL A 126 -1.15 -4.29 -10.79
CA VAL A 126 -0.31 -4.30 -11.97
C VAL A 126 0.97 -5.06 -11.65
N HIS A 127 1.14 -6.22 -12.27
CA HIS A 127 2.34 -7.04 -12.18
C HIS A 127 3.35 -6.59 -13.24
N GLY A 128 4.33 -5.77 -12.83
CA GLY A 128 5.41 -5.30 -13.69
C GLY A 128 6.57 -6.28 -13.71
N THR A 129 6.51 -7.28 -14.56
CA THR A 129 7.57 -8.25 -14.82
C THR A 129 8.11 -8.08 -16.24
N ASP A 130 8.68 -9.12 -16.84
CA ASP A 130 9.07 -9.12 -18.26
C ASP A 130 7.84 -9.00 -19.18
N GLU A 131 6.70 -9.54 -18.73
CA GLU A 131 5.38 -9.29 -19.28
C GLU A 131 4.57 -8.50 -18.23
N ILE A 132 3.82 -7.48 -18.68
CA ILE A 132 3.00 -6.66 -17.79
C ILE A 132 1.60 -7.25 -17.77
N GLU A 133 1.12 -7.58 -16.58
CA GLU A 133 -0.23 -8.11 -16.37
C GLU A 133 -1.02 -7.16 -15.47
N VAL A 134 -2.28 -6.91 -15.82
CA VAL A 134 -3.23 -6.13 -15.02
C VAL A 134 -4.34 -7.04 -14.55
N VAL A 135 -4.47 -7.17 -13.23
CA VAL A 135 -5.49 -8.02 -12.59
C VAL A 135 -6.44 -7.14 -11.79
N GLU A 136 -7.73 -7.33 -11.97
CA GLU A 136 -8.74 -6.66 -11.15
C GLU A 136 -8.70 -7.21 -9.72
N LEU A 137 -8.75 -6.31 -8.72
CA LEU A 137 -8.88 -6.72 -7.32
C LEU A 137 -10.30 -7.26 -7.08
N PRO A 138 -10.42 -8.52 -6.64
CA PRO A 138 -11.73 -9.06 -6.25
C PRO A 138 -12.22 -8.38 -4.97
N ASP A 139 -13.53 -8.37 -4.77
CA ASP A 139 -14.13 -8.00 -3.49
C ASP A 139 -13.62 -8.95 -2.39
N GLY A 140 -13.32 -8.39 -1.22
CA GLY A 140 -12.78 -9.16 -0.10
C GLY A 140 -11.29 -8.98 0.13
N LEU A 141 -10.68 -9.99 0.78
CA LEU A 141 -9.29 -9.93 1.22
C LEU A 141 -8.33 -10.42 0.13
N SER A 142 -7.45 -9.54 -0.29
CA SER A 142 -6.30 -9.87 -1.14
C SER A 142 -4.99 -9.65 -0.40
N ILE A 143 -4.03 -10.56 -0.62
CA ILE A 143 -2.68 -10.51 -0.07
C ILE A 143 -1.69 -10.39 -1.22
N ILE A 144 -0.80 -9.44 -1.13
CA ILE A 144 0.21 -9.14 -2.15
C ILE A 144 1.59 -9.09 -1.49
N SER A 145 2.53 -9.80 -2.09
CA SER A 145 3.95 -9.78 -1.71
C SER A 145 4.83 -9.68 -2.95
N SER A 146 5.79 -10.57 -3.13
CA SER A 146 6.66 -10.64 -4.31
C SER A 146 6.15 -11.54 -5.43
N GLY A 147 5.11 -12.31 -5.20
CA GLY A 147 4.43 -13.19 -6.17
C GLY A 147 3.18 -12.55 -6.76
N ASP A 148 2.32 -13.37 -7.32
CA ASP A 148 1.01 -12.97 -7.79
C ASP A 148 0.09 -12.57 -6.63
N VAL A 149 -0.98 -11.86 -6.93
CA VAL A 149 -2.02 -11.60 -5.93
C VAL A 149 -2.60 -12.92 -5.42
N ASN A 150 -2.65 -13.08 -4.10
CA ASN A 150 -3.12 -14.31 -3.44
C ASN A 150 -2.31 -15.59 -3.80
N ASP A 151 -1.02 -15.48 -4.08
CA ASP A 151 -0.16 -16.62 -4.44
C ASP A 151 -0.19 -17.68 -3.33
N LEU A 152 -0.70 -18.86 -3.67
CA LEU A 152 -0.81 -20.00 -2.75
C LEU A 152 0.55 -20.68 -2.45
N ARG A 153 1.63 -20.28 -3.12
CA ARG A 153 2.99 -20.75 -2.82
C ARG A 153 3.69 -19.87 -1.78
N ASP A 154 3.18 -18.67 -1.53
CA ASP A 154 3.71 -17.76 -0.52
C ASP A 154 3.23 -18.16 0.88
N GLU A 155 4.09 -18.84 1.64
CA GLU A 155 3.81 -19.28 3.01
C GLU A 155 3.51 -18.11 3.96
N ARG A 156 4.12 -16.95 3.73
CA ARG A 156 3.87 -15.75 4.50
C ARG A 156 2.52 -15.12 4.14
N GLY A 157 2.17 -15.14 2.87
CA GLY A 157 0.83 -14.74 2.40
C GLY A 157 -0.27 -15.66 2.96
N LYS A 158 -0.04 -16.99 2.99
CA LYS A 158 -0.96 -17.95 3.64
C LYS A 158 -1.13 -17.64 5.12
N LEU A 159 -0.02 -17.39 5.83
CA LEU A 159 -0.07 -17.03 7.26
C LEU A 159 -0.85 -15.73 7.46
N CYS A 160 -0.59 -14.69 6.65
CA CYS A 160 -1.30 -13.43 6.68
C CYS A 160 -2.80 -13.63 6.53
N ARG A 161 -3.22 -14.35 5.48
CA ARG A 161 -4.62 -14.67 5.23
C ARG A 161 -5.24 -15.38 6.43
N ARG A 162 -4.60 -16.45 6.93
CA ARG A 162 -5.09 -17.20 8.10
C ARG A 162 -5.27 -16.30 9.32
N LEU A 163 -4.31 -15.43 9.62
CA LEU A 163 -4.39 -14.54 10.76
C LEU A 163 -5.51 -13.51 10.63
N LEU A 164 -5.72 -12.96 9.44
CA LEU A 164 -6.77 -11.98 9.19
C LEU A 164 -8.16 -12.59 9.14
N THR A 165 -8.31 -13.85 8.69
CA THR A 165 -9.61 -14.52 8.56
C THR A 165 -10.04 -15.33 9.79
N LEU A 166 -9.31 -15.27 10.90
CA LEU A 166 -9.73 -15.91 12.16
C LEU A 166 -11.02 -15.30 12.74
N GLN A 167 -11.42 -14.13 12.30
CA GLN A 167 -12.64 -13.43 12.68
C GLN A 167 -13.26 -12.81 11.44
N THR A 168 -14.57 -12.56 11.48
CA THR A 168 -15.26 -11.82 10.42
C THR A 168 -14.79 -10.35 10.45
N LEU A 169 -14.29 -9.88 9.32
CA LEU A 169 -13.81 -8.50 9.14
C LEU A 169 -14.94 -7.63 8.57
N ASP A 170 -15.98 -7.40 9.36
CA ASP A 170 -17.21 -6.72 8.97
C ASP A 170 -17.22 -5.20 9.26
N SER A 171 -16.13 -4.68 9.82
CA SER A 171 -15.95 -3.25 10.06
C SER A 171 -14.49 -2.82 9.96
N ALA A 172 -14.27 -1.51 9.70
CA ALA A 172 -12.93 -0.92 9.67
C ALA A 172 -12.19 -1.14 10.99
N VAL A 173 -12.86 -0.98 12.12
CA VAL A 173 -12.25 -1.15 13.45
C VAL A 173 -11.78 -2.58 13.67
N LYS A 174 -12.60 -3.59 13.34
CA LYS A 174 -12.21 -5.00 13.46
C LYS A 174 -11.04 -5.34 12.54
N PHE A 175 -11.06 -4.85 11.29
CA PHE A 175 -9.92 -5.05 10.37
C PHE A 175 -8.64 -4.45 10.93
N LEU A 176 -8.65 -3.15 11.33
CA LEU A 176 -7.45 -2.46 11.80
C LEU A 176 -6.88 -3.10 13.07
N ALA A 177 -7.75 -3.43 14.04
CA ALA A 177 -7.34 -4.11 15.26
C ALA A 177 -6.71 -5.48 14.97
N ARG A 178 -7.34 -6.27 14.09
CA ARG A 178 -6.82 -7.58 13.71
C ARG A 178 -5.54 -7.49 12.90
N ALA A 179 -5.47 -6.55 11.97
CA ALA A 179 -4.29 -6.30 11.14
C ALA A 179 -3.11 -5.81 12.00
N SER A 180 -3.33 -4.92 12.96
CA SER A 180 -2.30 -4.49 13.90
C SER A 180 -1.68 -5.68 14.64
N GLN A 181 -2.49 -6.59 15.19
CA GLN A 181 -2.01 -7.80 15.86
C GLN A 181 -1.30 -8.76 14.91
N ALA A 182 -1.87 -9.00 13.72
CA ALA A 182 -1.29 -9.91 12.74
C ALA A 182 0.06 -9.40 12.24
N PHE A 183 0.14 -8.15 11.79
CA PHE A 183 1.34 -7.56 11.19
C PHE A 183 2.48 -7.35 12.18
N SER A 184 2.19 -7.33 13.49
CA SER A 184 3.18 -7.29 14.57
C SER A 184 3.75 -8.66 14.94
N ARG A 185 3.32 -9.74 14.30
CA ARG A 185 3.78 -11.09 14.67
C ARG A 185 5.23 -11.35 14.22
N PRO A 186 6.18 -11.56 15.16
CA PRO A 186 7.55 -11.88 14.80
C PRO A 186 7.65 -13.29 14.19
N PRO A 187 8.79 -13.64 13.53
CA PRO A 187 9.04 -15.00 13.08
C PRO A 187 9.15 -15.95 14.29
N ALA A 188 8.73 -17.19 14.12
CA ALA A 188 8.88 -18.22 15.13
C ALA A 188 10.32 -18.72 15.19
N PRO A 189 10.81 -19.20 16.36
CA PRO A 189 12.20 -19.66 16.54
C PRO A 189 12.64 -20.78 15.58
N GLU A 190 11.73 -21.60 15.10
CA GLU A 190 12.00 -22.74 14.22
C GLU A 190 12.07 -22.37 12.73
N GLY A 191 12.31 -21.10 12.39
CA GLY A 191 12.37 -20.64 10.99
C GLY A 191 11.02 -20.51 10.30
N ARG A 192 9.90 -20.69 11.03
CA ARG A 192 8.57 -20.45 10.48
C ARG A 192 8.36 -18.96 10.21
N PRO A 193 7.69 -18.60 9.12
CA PRO A 193 7.50 -17.19 8.75
C PRO A 193 6.72 -16.44 9.82
N GLY A 194 7.12 -15.19 10.06
CA GLY A 194 6.34 -14.17 10.77
C GLY A 194 5.83 -13.11 9.82
N MET A 195 5.13 -12.14 10.36
CA MET A 195 4.69 -10.96 9.62
C MET A 195 5.75 -9.85 9.66
N VAL A 196 6.53 -9.82 10.73
CA VAL A 196 7.75 -9.01 10.83
C VAL A 196 8.92 -9.81 10.28
N ASN A 197 9.77 -9.18 9.48
CA ASN A 197 10.99 -9.78 8.95
C ASN A 197 12.21 -9.13 9.58
N ARG A 198 13.24 -9.96 9.92
CA ARG A 198 14.52 -9.50 10.46
C ARG A 198 15.67 -10.30 9.89
N SER A 199 16.63 -9.61 9.32
CA SER A 199 17.94 -10.16 8.97
C SER A 199 19.04 -9.21 9.44
N LYS A 200 20.30 -9.51 9.13
CA LYS A 200 21.44 -8.68 9.55
C LYS A 200 21.41 -7.27 8.95
N GLU A 201 20.98 -7.13 7.69
CA GLU A 201 21.12 -5.89 6.92
C GLU A 201 19.78 -5.25 6.55
N ARG A 202 18.69 -6.02 6.62
CA ARG A 202 17.36 -5.58 6.21
C ARG A 202 16.26 -6.25 7.01
N GLY A 203 15.10 -5.62 7.04
CA GLY A 203 13.93 -6.15 7.74
C GLY A 203 12.72 -5.27 7.58
N THR A 204 11.72 -5.47 8.44
CA THR A 204 10.56 -4.59 8.54
C THR A 204 10.99 -3.28 9.18
N VAL A 205 10.93 -2.19 8.41
CA VAL A 205 11.38 -0.84 8.82
C VAL A 205 10.21 0.10 9.11
N SER A 206 9.01 -0.25 8.69
CA SER A 206 7.78 0.48 9.06
C SER A 206 6.54 -0.36 8.79
N SER A 207 5.44 0.04 9.39
CA SER A 207 4.12 -0.56 9.15
C SER A 207 3.05 0.52 9.01
N THR A 208 2.05 0.27 8.15
CA THR A 208 0.97 1.23 7.87
C THR A 208 -0.37 0.53 7.90
N LEU A 209 -1.34 1.15 8.55
CA LEU A 209 -2.74 0.74 8.58
C LEU A 209 -3.62 1.87 8.04
N ILE A 210 -4.48 1.57 7.06
CA ILE A 210 -5.34 2.56 6.41
C ILE A 210 -6.78 2.05 6.37
N ALA A 211 -7.73 2.96 6.65
CA ALA A 211 -9.12 2.79 6.29
C ALA A 211 -9.59 4.02 5.51
N LEU A 212 -10.10 3.80 4.30
CA LEU A 212 -10.75 4.84 3.52
C LEU A 212 -12.26 4.62 3.59
N GLY A 213 -12.90 5.44 4.41
CA GLY A 213 -14.35 5.47 4.54
C GLY A 213 -15.01 6.25 3.39
N LYS A 214 -16.34 6.08 3.25
CA LYS A 214 -17.15 6.87 2.31
C LYS A 214 -17.14 8.37 2.63
N LYS A 215 -16.86 8.75 3.86
CA LYS A 215 -16.76 10.14 4.31
C LYS A 215 -15.35 10.43 4.79
N PRO A 216 -14.77 11.61 4.52
CA PRO A 216 -13.44 11.98 4.98
C PRO A 216 -13.21 11.79 6.49
N ARG A 217 -14.25 12.08 7.32
CA ARG A 217 -14.17 11.95 8.78
C ARG A 217 -13.95 10.53 9.28
N ASP A 218 -14.32 9.53 8.47
CA ASP A 218 -14.20 8.12 8.83
C ASP A 218 -12.84 7.53 8.39
N ALA A 219 -12.00 8.33 7.71
CA ALA A 219 -10.71 7.89 7.24
C ALA A 219 -9.71 7.77 8.41
N ILE A 220 -8.91 6.70 8.36
CA ILE A 220 -7.86 6.39 9.34
C ILE A 220 -6.55 6.15 8.59
N PHE A 221 -5.47 6.71 9.13
CA PHE A 221 -4.10 6.44 8.71
C PHE A 221 -3.22 6.32 9.94
N GLN A 222 -2.71 5.13 10.20
CA GLN A 222 -1.81 4.85 11.31
C GLN A 222 -0.48 4.36 10.78
N TYR A 223 0.63 4.80 11.37
CA TYR A 223 1.98 4.49 10.92
C TYR A 223 2.88 4.17 12.10
N ALA A 224 3.60 3.06 12.02
CA ALA A 224 4.67 2.70 12.95
C ALA A 224 6.03 2.95 12.27
N SER A 225 6.85 3.81 12.87
CA SER A 225 8.20 4.14 12.41
C SER A 225 9.21 3.09 12.92
N GLY A 226 9.04 1.86 12.47
CA GLY A 226 9.80 0.69 12.87
C GLY A 226 8.99 -0.59 12.68
N ALA A 227 9.58 -1.72 13.07
CA ALA A 227 8.87 -2.98 13.10
C ALA A 227 7.72 -2.92 14.13
N PRO A 228 6.48 -3.28 13.76
CA PRO A 228 5.29 -3.00 14.58
C PRO A 228 5.15 -3.86 15.83
N ASP A 229 6.02 -4.84 16.04
CA ASP A 229 6.17 -5.57 17.31
C ASP A 229 7.06 -4.81 18.32
N GLN A 230 7.77 -3.76 17.90
CA GLN A 230 8.65 -2.92 18.71
C GLN A 230 8.27 -1.45 18.67
N ALA A 231 7.65 -0.98 17.57
CA ALA A 231 7.23 0.40 17.38
C ALA A 231 5.69 0.51 17.51
N LYS A 232 5.23 1.59 18.15
CA LYS A 232 3.79 1.87 18.26
C LYS A 232 3.29 2.55 16.99
N TYR A 233 2.02 2.31 16.65
CA TYR A 233 1.34 3.06 15.62
C TYR A 233 0.97 4.45 16.15
N GLU A 234 1.38 5.47 15.41
CA GLU A 234 1.01 6.87 15.58
C GLU A 234 -0.15 7.23 14.64
N ASP A 235 -1.01 8.17 15.05
CA ASP A 235 -2.21 8.56 14.31
C ASP A 235 -1.94 9.73 13.36
N TYR A 236 -2.00 9.47 12.07
CA TYR A 236 -1.90 10.44 10.97
C TYR A 236 -3.27 10.71 10.32
N SER A 237 -4.36 10.19 10.89
CA SER A 237 -5.73 10.37 10.38
C SER A 237 -6.14 11.82 10.19
N PRO A 238 -5.76 12.78 11.08
CA PRO A 238 -6.07 14.18 10.85
C PRO A 238 -5.54 14.74 9.52
N LEU A 239 -4.33 14.34 9.09
CA LEU A 239 -3.75 14.75 7.81
C LEU A 239 -4.51 14.15 6.62
N LEU A 240 -4.88 12.86 6.72
CA LEU A 240 -5.67 12.20 5.69
C LEU A 240 -7.05 12.84 5.55
N ARG A 241 -7.73 13.08 6.66
CA ARG A 241 -9.06 13.73 6.69
C ARG A 241 -9.04 15.15 6.09
N ASP A 242 -7.97 15.91 6.34
CA ASP A 242 -7.78 17.24 5.74
C ASP A 242 -7.72 17.16 4.22
N ILE A 243 -6.83 16.34 3.64
CA ILE A 243 -6.70 16.26 2.18
C ILE A 243 -7.97 15.72 1.51
N LEU A 244 -8.63 14.69 2.07
CA LEU A 244 -9.88 14.15 1.54
C LEU A 244 -11.02 15.18 1.60
N SER A 245 -11.12 15.94 2.68
CA SER A 245 -12.11 17.01 2.82
C SER A 245 -11.90 18.14 1.80
N ARG A 246 -10.64 18.46 1.49
CA ARG A 246 -10.30 19.43 0.44
C ARG A 246 -10.66 18.89 -0.94
N GLY A 247 -10.34 17.63 -1.25
CA GLY A 247 -10.71 16.99 -2.51
C GLY A 247 -12.22 17.00 -2.74
N LEU A 248 -12.99 16.67 -1.72
CA LEU A 248 -14.46 16.69 -1.79
C LEU A 248 -15.03 18.10 -2.03
N ARG A 249 -14.45 19.14 -1.41
CA ARG A 249 -14.85 20.54 -1.67
C ARG A 249 -14.51 20.96 -3.11
N GLU A 250 -13.32 20.67 -3.59
CA GLU A 250 -12.87 20.99 -4.95
C GLU A 250 -13.75 20.29 -6.01
N ALA A 251 -14.09 19.01 -5.79
CA ALA A 251 -15.00 18.28 -6.68
C ALA A 251 -16.41 18.93 -6.75
N ARG A 252 -16.97 19.32 -5.60
CA ARG A 252 -18.28 20.02 -5.54
C ARG A 252 -18.26 21.38 -6.24
N THR A 253 -17.15 22.12 -6.17
CA THR A 253 -17.01 23.41 -6.86
C THR A 253 -16.97 23.20 -8.37
N ARG A 254 -16.24 22.18 -8.87
CA ARG A 254 -16.19 21.86 -10.30
C ARG A 254 -17.52 21.40 -10.88
N ALA A 255 -18.32 20.66 -10.09
CA ALA A 255 -19.64 20.19 -10.52
C ALA A 255 -20.70 21.31 -10.60
N LYS A 256 -20.41 22.50 -10.05
CA LYS A 256 -21.28 23.67 -10.06
C LYS A 256 -20.87 24.73 -11.11
N ALA A 257 -19.68 24.59 -11.68
CA ALA A 257 -19.14 25.45 -12.76
C ALA A 257 -19.38 24.84 -14.12
#